data_8f03af3b6403a0066a72135440394dc8
#
_entry.id   8f03af3b6403a0066a72135440394dc8
#
_cell.length_a   1.000
_cell.length_b   1.000
_cell.length_c   1.000
_cell.angle_alpha   90.00
_cell.angle_beta   90.00
_cell.angle_gamma   90.00
#
_symmetry.space_group_name_H-M   'P 1'
#
loop_
_entity.id
_entity.type
_entity.pdbx_description
1 polymer ?
#
loop_
_entity_poly.entity_id
_entity_poly.type
_entity_poly.pdbx_seq_one_letter_code
_entity_poly.pdbx_strand_id
1 'polypeptide(L)'
;NWDLVRKEMDRITRLCHQYGKICKVIFETCYLSEEEIIRLAQIAREVKPDFIKTSTGFGPAGATAKDVFIMKHEAGEDVQVKAAGGIRSLAALLEMKKAGATRFGTSSSIKIMEEARKLLEEGGTL
;
A
#
# COMPACT_ATOMS: atom_id res chain seq x y z
N ASN A 1 11.31 -12.06 14.70
CA ASN A 1 12.14 -11.12 15.50
C ASN A 1 11.85 -9.68 15.09
N TRP A 2 11.00 -9.01 15.87
CA TRP A 2 10.53 -7.65 15.60
C TRP A 2 11.64 -6.60 15.68
N ASP A 3 12.63 -6.80 16.54
CA ASP A 3 13.78 -5.89 16.62
C ASP A 3 14.62 -5.90 15.34
N LEU A 4 14.80 -7.08 14.75
CA LEU A 4 15.51 -7.21 13.48
C LEU A 4 14.72 -6.53 12.35
N VAL A 5 13.42 -6.76 12.30
CA VAL A 5 12.54 -6.12 11.29
C VAL A 5 12.61 -4.59 11.38
N ARG A 6 12.54 -4.05 12.60
CA ARG A 6 12.66 -2.61 12.83
C ARG A 6 14.01 -2.08 12.37
N LYS A 7 15.10 -2.74 12.73
CA LYS A 7 16.45 -2.33 12.34
C LYS A 7 16.65 -2.34 10.82
N GLU A 8 16.17 -3.37 10.16
CA GLU A 8 16.26 -3.46 8.69
C GLU A 8 15.47 -2.34 8.03
N MET A 9 14.22 -2.14 8.45
CA MET A 9 13.37 -1.08 7.91
C MET A 9 13.99 0.30 8.11
N ASP A 10 14.50 0.56 9.33
CA ASP A 10 15.13 1.84 9.68
C ASP A 10 16.39 2.10 8.83
N ARG A 11 17.26 1.12 8.73
CA ARG A 11 18.51 1.28 7.97
C ARG A 11 18.27 1.56 6.50
N ILE A 12 17.38 0.81 5.88
CA ILE A 12 17.05 0.99 4.45
C ILE A 12 16.35 2.34 4.24
N THR A 13 15.41 2.70 5.09
CA THR A 13 14.73 3.99 5.00
C THR A 13 15.69 5.16 5.11
N ARG A 14 16.57 5.13 6.08
CA ARG A 14 17.60 6.16 6.27
C ARG A 14 18.54 6.25 5.08
N LEU A 15 18.98 5.12 4.56
CA LEU A 15 19.85 5.08 3.37
C LEU A 15 19.18 5.70 2.16
N CYS A 16 17.92 5.35 1.90
CA CYS A 16 17.14 5.96 0.80
C CYS A 16 17.03 7.48 0.98
N HIS A 17 16.66 7.93 2.17
CA HIS A 17 16.48 9.35 2.46
C HIS A 17 17.79 10.13 2.39
N GLN A 18 18.90 9.52 2.80
CA GLN A 18 20.23 10.13 2.66
C GLN A 18 20.56 10.50 1.21
N TYR A 19 20.09 9.69 0.25
CA TYR A 19 20.30 9.93 -1.17
C TYR A 19 19.10 10.63 -1.83
N GLY A 20 18.17 11.17 -1.06
CA GLY A 20 16.98 11.85 -1.57
C GLY A 20 16.02 10.95 -2.33
N LYS A 21 15.98 9.65 -1.99
CA LYS A 21 15.14 8.65 -2.66
C LYS A 21 13.96 8.23 -1.80
N ILE A 22 12.87 7.86 -2.46
CA ILE A 22 11.68 7.30 -1.83
C ILE A 22 11.96 5.86 -1.41
N CYS A 23 11.56 5.51 -0.19
CA CYS A 23 11.62 4.15 0.33
C CYS A 23 10.21 3.56 0.39
N LYS A 24 10.05 2.38 -0.17
CA LYS A 24 8.80 1.64 -0.14
C LYS A 24 9.06 0.24 0.41
N VAL A 25 8.38 -0.08 1.50
CA VAL A 25 8.51 -1.36 2.20
C VAL A 25 7.32 -2.25 1.86
N ILE A 26 7.58 -3.45 1.37
CA ILE A 26 6.55 -4.42 1.00
C ILE A 26 6.28 -5.34 2.19
N PHE A 27 5.03 -5.39 2.61
CA PHE A 27 4.62 -6.26 3.72
C PHE A 27 4.37 -7.70 3.29
N GLU A 28 3.83 -7.92 2.09
CA GLU A 28 3.32 -9.19 1.60
C GLU A 28 2.24 -9.74 2.54
N THR A 29 1.15 -8.99 2.63
CA THR A 29 0.08 -9.20 3.62
C THR A 29 -0.57 -10.58 3.56
N CYS A 30 -0.52 -11.26 2.39
CA CYS A 30 -1.10 -12.59 2.26
C CYS A 30 -0.43 -13.65 3.14
N TYR A 31 0.78 -13.38 3.63
CA TYR A 31 1.51 -14.28 4.54
C TYR A 31 1.45 -13.83 6.00
N LEU A 32 0.74 -12.76 6.30
CA LEU A 32 0.71 -12.16 7.63
C LEU A 32 -0.66 -12.30 8.28
N SER A 33 -0.67 -12.47 9.59
CA SER A 33 -1.88 -12.31 10.39
C SER A 33 -2.23 -10.82 10.51
N GLU A 34 -3.46 -10.54 10.90
CA GLU A 34 -3.89 -9.17 11.16
C GLU A 34 -3.02 -8.48 12.22
N GLU A 35 -2.69 -9.20 13.30
CA GLU A 35 -1.82 -8.69 14.35
C GLU A 35 -0.41 -8.36 13.84
N GLU A 36 0.12 -9.17 12.95
CA GLU A 36 1.41 -8.93 12.32
C GLU A 36 1.38 -7.69 11.40
N ILE A 37 0.29 -7.51 10.65
CA ILE A 37 0.10 -6.31 9.81
C ILE A 37 0.06 -5.06 10.69
N ILE A 38 -0.69 -5.09 11.78
CA ILE A 38 -0.77 -4.00 12.75
C ILE A 38 0.62 -3.67 13.29
N ARG A 39 1.35 -4.68 13.73
CA ARG A 39 2.69 -4.49 14.29
C ARG A 39 3.68 -3.89 13.30
N LEU A 40 3.68 -4.39 12.06
CA LEU A 40 4.53 -3.83 11.00
C LEU A 40 4.18 -2.37 10.70
N ALA A 41 2.89 -2.06 10.63
CA ALA A 41 2.45 -0.70 10.38
C ALA A 41 2.84 0.25 11.51
N GLN A 42 2.80 -0.20 12.75
CA GLN A 42 3.27 0.57 13.90
C GLN A 42 4.79 0.82 13.83
N ILE A 43 5.56 -0.17 13.41
CA ILE A 43 6.99 -0.01 13.17
C ILE A 43 7.23 1.03 12.07
N ALA A 44 6.47 0.95 10.97
CA ALA A 44 6.56 1.92 9.88
C ALA A 44 6.20 3.34 10.36
N ARG A 45 5.27 3.47 11.27
CA ARG A 45 4.92 4.78 11.87
C ARG A 45 6.11 5.42 12.58
N GLU A 46 6.93 4.62 13.23
CA GLU A 46 8.13 5.11 13.92
C GLU A 46 9.28 5.39 12.95
N VAL A 47 9.51 4.48 12.01
CA VAL A 47 10.63 4.54 11.05
C VAL A 47 10.38 5.55 9.94
N LYS A 48 9.14 5.69 9.49
CA LYS A 48 8.68 6.62 8.45
C LYS A 48 9.29 6.38 7.06
N PRO A 49 9.18 5.15 6.50
CA PRO A 49 9.36 5.00 5.06
C PRO A 49 8.29 5.83 4.34
N ASP A 50 8.51 6.18 3.10
CA ASP A 50 7.53 7.00 2.35
C ASP A 50 6.26 6.22 2.06
N PHE A 51 6.42 4.94 1.72
CA PHE A 51 5.31 4.02 1.41
C PHE A 51 5.49 2.69 2.10
N ILE A 52 4.35 2.11 2.46
CA ILE A 52 4.23 0.69 2.74
C ILE A 52 3.30 0.08 1.68
N LYS A 53 3.65 -1.09 1.18
CA LYS A 53 2.95 -1.75 0.07
C LYS A 53 2.40 -3.09 0.52
N THR A 54 1.19 -3.42 0.08
CA THR A 54 0.52 -4.67 0.48
C THR A 54 1.20 -5.91 -0.06
N SER A 55 1.55 -5.94 -1.34
CA SER A 55 1.86 -7.18 -2.04
C SER A 55 2.86 -6.99 -3.17
N THR A 56 3.65 -8.04 -3.45
CA THR A 56 4.55 -8.09 -4.61
C THR A 56 3.83 -8.37 -5.92
N GLY A 57 2.71 -9.08 -5.86
CA GLY A 57 2.03 -9.63 -7.03
C GLY A 57 2.37 -11.10 -7.33
N PHE A 58 3.33 -11.67 -6.61
CA PHE A 58 3.77 -13.07 -6.79
C PHE A 58 3.22 -14.01 -5.71
N GLY A 59 2.63 -13.47 -4.66
CA GLY A 59 2.00 -14.27 -3.61
C GLY A 59 0.61 -14.79 -3.98
N PRO A 60 0.02 -15.66 -3.15
CA PRO A 60 -1.27 -16.28 -3.43
C PRO A 60 -2.47 -15.33 -3.36
N ALA A 61 -2.32 -14.16 -2.76
CA ALA A 61 -3.36 -13.15 -2.67
C ALA A 61 -2.76 -11.74 -2.74
N GLY A 62 -3.59 -10.76 -3.06
CA GLY A 62 -3.19 -9.36 -3.20
C GLY A 62 -3.84 -8.45 -2.16
N ALA A 63 -4.02 -7.17 -2.55
CA ALA A 63 -4.58 -6.16 -1.68
C ALA A 63 -6.03 -6.44 -1.31
N THR A 64 -6.36 -6.17 -0.05
CA THR A 64 -7.75 -6.10 0.42
C THR A 64 -8.00 -4.74 1.04
N ALA A 65 -9.23 -4.26 0.96
CA ALA A 65 -9.60 -2.97 1.58
C ALA A 65 -9.35 -3.00 3.09
N LYS A 66 -9.61 -4.12 3.74
CA LYS A 66 -9.36 -4.31 5.17
C LYS A 66 -7.88 -4.10 5.51
N ASP A 67 -6.98 -4.78 4.80
CA ASP A 67 -5.54 -4.67 5.04
C ASP A 67 -5.04 -3.25 4.80
N VAL A 68 -5.49 -2.62 3.71
CA VAL A 68 -5.13 -1.22 3.38
C VAL A 68 -5.59 -0.28 4.50
N PHE A 69 -6.80 -0.45 4.99
CA PHE A 69 -7.33 0.37 6.09
C PHE A 69 -6.47 0.21 7.35
N ILE A 70 -6.16 -1.02 7.73
CA ILE A 70 -5.31 -1.30 8.90
C ILE A 70 -3.93 -0.65 8.74
N MET A 71 -3.31 -0.87 7.58
CA MET A 71 -1.99 -0.31 7.28
C MET A 71 -1.99 1.22 7.38
N LYS A 72 -2.96 1.88 6.78
CA LYS A 72 -3.04 3.35 6.82
C LYS A 72 -3.33 3.87 8.22
N HIS A 73 -4.28 3.27 8.90
CA HIS A 73 -4.66 3.69 10.25
C HIS A 73 -3.49 3.55 11.23
N GLU A 74 -2.79 2.42 11.20
CA GLU A 74 -1.70 2.14 12.15
C GLU A 74 -0.39 2.85 11.80
N ALA A 75 -0.12 3.04 10.51
CA ALA A 75 1.11 3.73 10.07
C ALA A 75 1.03 5.27 10.22
N GLY A 76 -0.17 5.83 10.28
CA GLY A 76 -0.37 7.26 10.50
C GLY A 76 -0.21 8.12 9.24
N GLU A 77 -0.19 9.43 9.43
CA GLU A 77 -0.26 10.40 8.33
C GLU A 77 1.03 10.52 7.51
N ASP A 78 2.17 10.27 8.14
CA ASP A 78 3.48 10.46 7.50
C ASP A 78 3.86 9.34 6.53
N VAL A 79 3.13 8.23 6.54
CA VAL A 79 3.40 7.05 5.70
C VAL A 79 2.21 6.81 4.78
N GLN A 80 2.49 6.70 3.48
CA GLN A 80 1.45 6.42 2.49
C GLN A 80 1.36 4.91 2.22
N VAL A 81 0.23 4.47 1.71
CA VAL A 81 -0.02 3.07 1.40
C VAL A 81 -0.16 2.86 -0.11
N LYS A 82 0.59 1.89 -0.64
CA LYS A 82 0.40 1.39 -2.00
C LYS A 82 -0.34 0.06 -1.95
N ALA A 83 -1.48 0.00 -2.61
CA ALA A 83 -2.26 -1.22 -2.78
C ALA A 83 -1.88 -1.89 -4.10
N ALA A 84 -1.58 -3.17 -4.08
CA ALA A 84 -1.20 -3.93 -5.28
C ALA A 84 -1.66 -5.37 -5.18
N GLY A 85 -1.91 -5.96 -6.35
CA GLY A 85 -2.36 -7.34 -6.47
C GLY A 85 -3.88 -7.44 -6.50
N GLY A 86 -4.42 -7.97 -7.60
CA GLY A 86 -5.84 -8.22 -7.75
C GLY A 86 -6.72 -7.00 -8.06
N ILE A 87 -6.14 -5.84 -8.28
CA ILE A 87 -6.90 -4.62 -8.64
C ILE A 87 -7.13 -4.62 -10.15
N ARG A 88 -8.35 -4.98 -10.58
CA ARG A 88 -8.66 -5.22 -12.00
C ARG A 88 -9.79 -4.35 -12.55
N SER A 89 -10.33 -3.46 -11.74
CA SER A 89 -11.42 -2.57 -12.13
C SER A 89 -11.31 -1.23 -11.42
N LEU A 90 -11.96 -0.22 -11.97
CA LEU A 90 -12.06 1.08 -11.32
C LEU A 90 -12.76 0.95 -9.96
N ALA A 91 -13.82 0.17 -9.86
CA ALA A 91 -14.52 -0.04 -8.60
C ALA A 91 -13.60 -0.59 -7.51
N ALA A 92 -12.77 -1.60 -7.83
CA ALA A 92 -11.80 -2.16 -6.91
C ALA A 92 -10.73 -1.12 -6.51
N LEU A 93 -10.24 -0.33 -7.45
CA LEU A 93 -9.27 0.73 -7.17
C LEU A 93 -9.85 1.78 -6.24
N LEU A 94 -11.08 2.23 -6.49
CA LEU A 94 -11.74 3.24 -5.66
C LEU A 94 -12.02 2.73 -4.25
N GLU A 95 -12.31 1.44 -4.10
CA GLU A 95 -12.44 0.80 -2.80
C GLU A 95 -11.13 0.87 -2.01
N MET A 96 -9.99 0.61 -2.66
CA MET A 96 -8.67 0.74 -2.03
C MET A 96 -8.34 2.19 -1.69
N LYS A 97 -8.69 3.13 -2.57
CA LYS A 97 -8.53 4.56 -2.32
C LYS A 97 -9.33 4.99 -1.09
N LYS A 98 -10.57 4.57 -1.00
CA LYS A 98 -11.44 4.86 0.15
C LYS A 98 -10.87 4.29 1.45
N ALA A 99 -10.22 3.13 1.38
CA ALA A 99 -9.56 2.52 2.54
C ALA A 99 -8.27 3.26 2.96
N GLY A 100 -7.72 4.11 2.12
CA GLY A 100 -6.57 4.96 2.44
C GLY A 100 -5.36 4.84 1.55
N ALA A 101 -5.39 4.00 0.51
CA ALA A 101 -4.29 3.90 -0.45
C ALA A 101 -4.21 5.15 -1.34
N THR A 102 -3.00 5.58 -1.63
CA THR A 102 -2.73 6.74 -2.49
C THR A 102 -1.94 6.37 -3.74
N ARG A 103 -1.46 5.13 -3.82
CA ARG A 103 -0.77 4.58 -4.98
C ARG A 103 -1.27 3.17 -5.23
N PHE A 104 -1.34 2.78 -6.50
CA PHE A 104 -1.94 1.51 -6.91
C PHE A 104 -1.05 0.81 -7.90
N GLY A 105 -0.81 -0.49 -7.68
CA GLY A 105 -0.13 -1.36 -8.62
C GLY A 105 -1.14 -2.29 -9.28
N THR A 106 -1.20 -2.27 -10.61
CA THR A 106 -2.15 -3.08 -11.36
C THR A 106 -1.61 -3.43 -12.75
N SER A 107 -1.97 -4.59 -13.26
CA SER A 107 -1.75 -4.98 -14.66
C SER A 107 -2.92 -4.58 -15.56
N SER A 108 -3.98 -3.98 -15.01
CA SER A 108 -5.19 -3.58 -15.74
C SER A 108 -5.30 -2.06 -15.91
N SER A 109 -4.17 -1.36 -15.97
CA SER A 109 -4.13 0.11 -16.02
C SER A 109 -4.96 0.71 -17.14
N ILE A 110 -4.85 0.17 -18.36
CA ILE A 110 -5.59 0.67 -19.53
C ILE A 110 -7.09 0.55 -19.31
N LYS A 111 -7.55 -0.62 -18.89
CA LYS A 111 -8.97 -0.87 -18.60
C LYS A 111 -9.50 0.10 -17.54
N ILE A 112 -8.76 0.26 -16.45
CA ILE A 112 -9.15 1.14 -15.34
C ILE A 112 -9.23 2.59 -15.80
N MET A 113 -8.25 3.06 -16.59
CA MET A 113 -8.24 4.42 -17.11
C MET A 113 -9.41 4.66 -18.08
N GLU A 114 -9.77 3.67 -18.90
CA GLU A 114 -10.95 3.75 -19.78
C GLU A 114 -12.25 3.82 -18.97
N GLU A 115 -12.38 3.00 -17.93
CA GLU A 115 -13.53 3.04 -17.02
C GLU A 115 -13.65 4.40 -16.33
N ALA A 116 -12.52 4.97 -15.87
CA ALA A 116 -12.50 6.26 -15.23
C ALA A 116 -12.91 7.38 -16.17
N ARG A 117 -12.39 7.38 -17.41
CA ARG A 117 -12.76 8.36 -18.43
C ARG A 117 -14.24 8.30 -18.73
N LYS A 118 -14.77 7.11 -18.94
CA LYS A 118 -16.20 6.91 -19.21
C LYS A 118 -17.06 7.43 -18.07
N LEU A 119 -16.69 7.14 -16.83
CA LEU A 119 -17.41 7.63 -15.66
C LEU A 119 -17.46 9.16 -15.62
N LEU A 120 -16.33 9.82 -15.89
CA LEU A 120 -16.26 11.29 -15.91
C LEU A 120 -17.05 11.89 -17.05
N GLU A 121 -17.04 11.28 -18.24
CA GLU A 121 -17.83 11.71 -19.40
C GLU A 121 -19.34 11.61 -19.13
N GLU A 122 -19.76 10.66 -18.30
CA GLU A 122 -21.16 10.47 -17.90
C GLU A 122 -21.56 11.36 -16.71
N GLY A 123 -20.69 12.27 -16.29
CA GLY A 123 -20.95 13.19 -15.18
C GLY A 123 -20.69 12.64 -13.79
N GLY A 124 -20.08 11.47 -13.68
CA GLY A 124 -19.68 10.88 -12.40
C GLY A 124 -18.42 11.52 -11.84
N THR A 125 -18.05 11.11 -10.61
CA THR A 125 -16.84 11.56 -9.91
C THR A 125 -16.04 10.35 -9.41
N LEU A 126 -14.73 10.56 -9.27
CA LEU A 126 -13.83 9.52 -8.75
C LEU A 126 -13.70 9.56 -7.22
#